data_dcec4d8a268d4f8e2c85092f8d95b8ec
#
_entry.id   dcec4d8a268d4f8e2c85092f8d95b8ec
#
_cell.length_a   1.000
_cell.length_b   1.000
_cell.length_c   1.000
_cell.angle_alpha   90.00
_cell.angle_beta   90.00
_cell.angle_gamma   90.00
#
_symmetry.space_group_name_H-M   'P 1'
#
loop_
_entity.id
_entity.type
_entity.pdbx_description
1 polymer ?
#
loop_
_entity_poly.entity_id
_entity_poly.type
_entity_poly.pdbx_seq_one_letter_code
_entity_poly.pdbx_strand_id
1 'polypeptide(L)' 'MSIEQLKDLILSCVNDVYFIFNGRECGVSSQVNNYVPVYECWYGDKIKEYSNVDDLLGDLFFDGRSIVDIIQDLEVSIS' A
#
# COMPACT_ATOMS: atom_id res chain seq x y z
N MET A 1 8.76 -7.75 5.37
CA MET A 1 7.33 -7.98 5.66
C MET A 1 6.76 -8.99 4.67
N SER A 2 5.97 -9.93 5.13
CA SER A 2 5.33 -10.90 4.24
C SER A 2 4.09 -10.27 3.57
N ILE A 3 3.65 -10.88 2.46
CA ILE A 3 2.46 -10.41 1.74
C ILE A 3 1.21 -10.55 2.62
N GLU A 4 1.12 -11.61 3.39
CA GLU A 4 -0.01 -11.84 4.31
C GLU A 4 -0.08 -10.78 5.40
N GLN A 5 1.07 -10.41 5.98
CA GLN A 5 1.12 -9.34 6.97
C GLN A 5 0.70 -8.00 6.37
N LEU A 6 1.18 -7.71 5.16
CA LEU A 6 0.81 -6.49 4.46
C LEU A 6 -0.69 -6.44 4.20
N LYS A 7 -1.26 -7.52 3.70
CA LYS A 7 -2.70 -7.59 3.42
C LYS A 7 -3.53 -7.42 4.69
N ASP A 8 -3.13 -8.05 5.78
CA ASP A 8 -3.82 -7.91 7.07
C ASP A 8 -3.79 -6.48 7.59
N LEU A 9 -2.64 -5.81 7.47
CA LEU A 9 -2.51 -4.41 7.87
C LEU A 9 -3.40 -3.50 7.05
N ILE A 10 -3.46 -3.71 5.74
CA ILE A 10 -4.30 -2.92 4.85
C ILE A 10 -5.77 -3.14 5.17
N LEU A 11 -6.18 -4.39 5.35
CA LEU A 11 -7.58 -4.73 5.62
C LEU A 11 -8.06 -4.26 6.99
N SER A 12 -7.16 -4.09 7.95
CA SER A 12 -7.53 -3.64 9.30
C SER A 12 -8.01 -2.18 9.31
N CYS A 13 -7.61 -1.39 8.33
CA CYS A 13 -7.94 0.05 8.21
C CYS A 13 -7.55 0.87 9.44
N VAL A 14 -6.58 0.40 10.22
CA VAL A 14 -6.15 1.05 11.46
C VAL A 14 -4.77 1.66 11.32
N ASN A 15 -3.88 1.01 10.57
CA ASN A 15 -2.49 1.42 10.45
C ASN A 15 -2.13 1.77 9.02
N ASP A 16 -1.25 2.77 8.87
CA ASP A 16 -0.66 3.11 7.58
C ASP A 16 0.68 2.40 7.44
N VAL A 17 1.05 2.08 6.22
CA VAL A 17 2.31 1.43 5.88
C VAL A 17 3.18 2.44 5.12
N TYR A 18 4.42 2.64 5.56
CA TYR A 18 5.36 3.58 4.97
C TYR A 18 6.64 2.88 4.57
N PHE A 19 7.19 3.25 3.43
CA PHE A 19 8.48 2.73 2.97
C PHE A 19 9.11 3.69 1.98
N ILE A 20 10.40 3.47 1.70
CA ILE A 20 11.14 4.24 0.70
C ILE A 20 11.45 3.31 -0.47
N PHE A 21 11.12 3.74 -1.67
CA PHE A 21 11.40 3.00 -2.90
C PHE A 21 11.90 3.98 -3.96
N ASN A 22 13.03 3.65 -4.58
CA ASN A 22 13.68 4.53 -5.57
C ASN A 22 13.96 5.93 -5.03
N GLY A 23 14.28 6.05 -3.73
CA GLY A 23 14.56 7.32 -3.09
C GLY A 23 13.33 8.19 -2.85
N ARG A 24 12.13 7.66 -3.04
CA ARG A 24 10.87 8.38 -2.85
C ARG A 24 10.07 7.80 -1.70
N GLU A 25 9.36 8.67 -1.00
CA GLU A 25 8.44 8.24 0.05
C GLU A 25 7.22 7.59 -0.56
N CYS A 26 6.92 6.40 -0.09
CA CYS A 26 5.80 5.59 -0.57
C CYS A 26 4.98 5.09 0.60
N GLY A 27 3.79 4.62 0.32
CA GLY A 27 3.01 3.98 1.35
C GLY A 27 1.63 3.55 0.89
N VAL A 28 0.91 2.97 1.85
CA VAL A 28 -0.46 2.53 1.68
C VAL A 28 -1.25 2.96 2.89
N SER A 29 -2.41 3.54 2.68
CA SER A 29 -3.36 3.82 3.75
C SER A 29 -4.73 3.28 3.37
N SER A 30 -5.56 3.07 4.38
CA SER A 30 -6.92 2.60 4.17
C SER A 30 -7.88 3.37 5.06
N GLN A 31 -9.06 3.65 4.53
CA GLN A 31 -10.11 4.40 5.21
C GLN A 31 -11.46 3.73 4.95
N VAL A 32 -12.40 3.97 5.86
CA VAL A 32 -13.78 3.52 5.67
C VAL A 32 -14.66 4.77 5.54
N ASN A 33 -15.30 4.94 4.38
CA ASN A 33 -16.21 6.03 4.11
C ASN A 33 -17.60 5.45 3.88
N ASN A 34 -18.59 5.84 4.72
CA ASN A 34 -19.96 5.33 4.61
C ASN A 34 -20.02 3.81 4.53
N TYR A 35 -19.26 3.13 5.40
CA TYR A 35 -19.16 1.66 5.47
C TYR A 35 -18.49 1.02 4.25
N VAL A 36 -17.89 1.81 3.37
CA VAL A 36 -17.18 1.32 2.20
C VAL A 36 -15.67 1.54 2.39
N PRO A 37 -14.85 0.50 2.36
CA PRO A 37 -13.39 0.68 2.46
C PRO A 37 -12.82 1.28 1.18
N VAL A 38 -11.87 2.21 1.35
CA VAL A 38 -11.10 2.80 0.26
C VAL A 38 -9.63 2.64 0.60
N TYR A 39 -8.85 2.16 -0.33
CA TYR A 39 -7.42 1.92 -0.17
C TYR A 39 -6.66 2.89 -1.07
N GLU A 40 -5.58 3.46 -0.54
CA GLU A 40 -4.79 4.45 -1.24
C GLU A 40 -3.32 4.07 -1.22
N CYS A 41 -2.67 4.16 -2.38
CA CYS A 41 -1.22 4.04 -2.51
C CYS A 41 -0.64 5.39 -2.90
N TRP A 42 0.57 5.69 -2.43
CA TRP A 42 1.31 6.83 -2.95
C TRP A 42 2.75 6.44 -3.25
N TYR A 43 3.31 7.12 -4.24
CA TYR A 43 4.69 6.98 -4.68
C TYR A 43 5.19 8.38 -5.01
N GLY A 44 5.91 9.01 -4.07
CA GLY A 44 6.27 10.41 -4.22
C GLY A 44 5.02 11.28 -4.38
N ASP A 45 4.89 11.91 -5.55
CA ASP A 45 3.77 12.80 -5.86
C ASP A 45 2.56 12.07 -6.44
N LYS A 46 2.69 10.79 -6.75
CA LYS A 46 1.62 10.00 -7.37
C LYS A 46 0.76 9.37 -6.31
N ILE A 47 -0.55 9.49 -6.47
CA ILE A 47 -1.54 8.90 -5.55
C ILE A 47 -2.60 8.19 -6.38
N LYS A 48 -2.98 6.99 -5.94
CA LYS A 48 -4.05 6.23 -6.59
C LYS A 48 -4.91 5.54 -5.55
N GLU A 49 -6.22 5.58 -5.74
CA GLU A 49 -7.19 4.94 -4.87
C GLU A 49 -7.70 3.65 -5.48
N TYR A 50 -8.03 2.69 -4.62
CA TYR A 50 -8.56 1.39 -5.00
C TYR A 50 -9.76 1.06 -4.12
N SER A 51 -10.76 0.39 -4.69
CA SER A 51 -11.91 -0.10 -3.94
C SER A 51 -11.72 -1.54 -3.46
N ASN A 52 -10.65 -2.20 -3.89
CA ASN A 52 -10.38 -3.61 -3.64
C ASN A 52 -8.90 -3.79 -3.34
N VAL A 53 -8.58 -4.50 -2.25
CA VAL A 53 -7.19 -4.69 -1.84
C VAL A 53 -6.40 -5.53 -2.85
N ASP A 54 -7.03 -6.49 -3.50
CA ASP A 54 -6.35 -7.33 -4.49
C ASP A 54 -5.95 -6.51 -5.72
N ASP A 55 -6.76 -5.55 -6.12
CA ASP A 55 -6.42 -4.62 -7.21
C ASP A 55 -5.21 -3.77 -6.83
N LEU A 56 -5.17 -3.31 -5.58
CA LEU A 56 -4.03 -2.54 -5.06
C LEU A 56 -2.76 -3.37 -5.07
N LEU A 57 -2.83 -4.61 -4.60
CA LEU A 57 -1.67 -5.49 -4.49
C LEU A 57 -1.11 -5.87 -5.87
N GLY A 58 -1.97 -5.99 -6.87
CA GLY A 58 -1.56 -6.43 -8.21
C GLY A 58 -1.23 -5.31 -9.18
N ASP A 59 -1.52 -4.05 -8.84
CA ASP A 59 -1.30 -2.94 -9.76
C ASP A 59 0.18 -2.59 -9.85
N LEU A 60 0.66 -2.34 -11.07
CA LEU A 60 2.04 -1.97 -11.34
C LEU A 60 2.24 -0.46 -11.13
N PHE A 61 1.87 0.01 -9.96
CA PHE A 61 1.87 1.43 -9.62
C PHE A 61 3.27 1.97 -9.30
N PHE A 62 4.14 1.14 -8.75
CA PHE A 62 5.46 1.54 -8.27
C PHE A 62 6.51 1.37 -9.38
N ASP A 63 6.49 2.30 -10.33
CA ASP A 63 7.44 2.33 -11.45
C ASP A 63 7.42 1.05 -12.27
N GLY A 64 6.22 0.58 -12.61
CA GLY A 64 6.02 -0.66 -13.36
C GLY A 64 6.13 -1.93 -12.54
N ARG A 65 6.17 -1.81 -11.21
CA ARG A 65 6.23 -2.94 -10.29
C ARG A 65 5.07 -2.88 -9.30
N SER A 66 4.60 -4.03 -8.87
CA SER A 66 3.56 -4.10 -7.84
C SER A 66 4.17 -3.97 -6.45
N ILE A 67 3.34 -3.58 -5.46
CA ILE A 67 3.80 -3.52 -4.08
C ILE A 67 4.26 -4.89 -3.59
N VAL A 68 3.62 -5.95 -4.06
CA VAL A 68 3.98 -7.33 -3.72
C VAL A 68 5.41 -7.66 -4.15
N ASP A 69 5.84 -7.14 -5.30
CA ASP A 69 7.18 -7.38 -5.81
C ASP A 69 8.26 -6.67 -5.00
N ILE A 70 7.96 -5.50 -4.46
CA ILE A 70 8.97 -4.65 -3.84
C ILE A 70 9.00 -4.73 -2.32
N ILE A 71 7.87 -5.00 -1.69
CA ILE A 71 7.72 -4.87 -0.23
C ILE A 71 8.57 -5.88 0.55
N GLN A 72 8.87 -7.01 -0.04
CA GLN A 72 9.62 -8.08 0.62
C GLN A 72 11.07 -7.69 0.87
N ASP A 73 11.62 -6.82 0.04
CA ASP A 73 13.02 -6.41 0.10
C ASP A 73 13.21 -5.05 0.78
N LEU A 74 12.15 -4.43 1.25
CA LEU A 74 12.19 -3.09 1.82
C LEU A 74 11.95 -3.11 3.33
N GLU A 75 12.54 -2.11 4.00
CA GLU A 75 12.19 -1.83 5.38
C GLU A 75 10.86 -1.06 5.40
N VAL A 76 9.95 -1.50 6.25
CA VAL A 76 8.60 -0.96 6.32
C VAL A 76 8.34 -0.43 7.72
N SER A 77 7.81 0.78 7.79
CA SER A 77 7.35 1.39 9.03
C SER A 77 5.83 1.33 9.09
N ILE A 78 5.30 1.03 10.27
CA ILE A 78 3.86 0.93 10.50
C ILE A 78 3.46 2.00 11.51
N SER A 79 2.41 2.72 11.20
CA SER A 79 2.00 3.83 12.04
C SER A 79 0.47 3.92 12.19
#